data_e283a9c98bb9addaa0200ddf1b82e982
#
_entry.id   e283a9c98bb9addaa0200ddf1b82e982
#
_cell.length_a   1.000
_cell.length_b   1.000
_cell.length_c   1.000
_cell.angle_alpha   90.00
_cell.angle_beta   90.00
_cell.angle_gamma   90.00
#
_symmetry.space_group_name_H-M   'P 1'
#
loop_
_entity.id
_entity.type
_entity.pdbx_description
1 polymer ?
#
loop_
_entity_poly.entity_id
_entity_poly.type
_entity_poly.pdbx_seq_one_letter_code
_entity_poly.pdbx_strand_id
1 'polypeptide(L)'
;EKEIQVDDCIDIVLGNNKKQNLIEALEEYERTHNADCNVIENEKNAKNQENDRKAEIKMEEIGKTKEYENLHLTKPGDHTRAYIKVQDGCNQFCTYCIIPYARGRVRSRSMEDVLDEVRTLADNGYKEVVLTGIHLSSYGIDFDKEYHLLELIRAVHEIDGIERIRLGSLEPGIITEEFAEGIAALPKVCPHFH
;
A
#
# COMPACT_ATOMS: atom_id res chain seq x y z
N GLU A 1 2.92 -21.48 2.56
CA GLU A 1 2.98 -21.60 1.08
C GLU A 1 2.52 -22.96 0.61
N LYS A 2 3.12 -24.07 1.11
CA LYS A 2 2.75 -25.43 0.68
C LYS A 2 1.31 -25.82 0.98
N GLU A 3 0.73 -25.34 2.08
CA GLU A 3 -0.66 -25.60 2.46
C GLU A 3 -1.65 -24.85 1.55
N ILE A 4 -1.29 -23.64 1.12
CA ILE A 4 -2.12 -22.82 0.22
C ILE A 4 -2.13 -23.41 -1.20
N GLN A 5 -1.02 -24.01 -1.65
CA GLN A 5 -0.91 -24.63 -2.97
C GLN A 5 -1.80 -25.83 -3.20
N VAL A 6 -2.25 -26.49 -2.14
CA VAL A 6 -3.11 -27.68 -2.17
C VAL A 6 -4.56 -27.38 -1.81
N ASP A 7 -4.94 -26.11 -1.63
CA ASP A 7 -6.30 -25.72 -1.35
C ASP A 7 -7.06 -25.51 -2.66
N ASP A 8 -8.00 -26.39 -2.97
CA ASP A 8 -8.79 -26.36 -4.21
C ASP A 8 -9.69 -25.12 -4.36
N CYS A 9 -9.82 -24.31 -3.30
CA CYS A 9 -10.59 -23.07 -3.31
C CYS A 9 -9.73 -21.84 -3.67
N ILE A 10 -8.42 -22.02 -3.86
CA ILE A 10 -7.48 -20.94 -4.13
C ILE A 10 -6.81 -21.16 -5.48
N ASP A 11 -7.07 -20.27 -6.43
CA ASP A 11 -6.49 -20.32 -7.76
C ASP A 11 -5.22 -19.47 -7.89
N ILE A 12 -5.24 -18.25 -7.32
CA ILE A 12 -4.14 -17.29 -7.45
C ILE A 12 -3.80 -16.71 -6.07
N VAL A 13 -2.50 -16.60 -5.78
CA VAL A 13 -1.98 -15.94 -4.59
C VAL A 13 -1.01 -14.83 -5.01
N LEU A 14 -1.33 -13.58 -4.64
CA LEU A 14 -0.48 -12.43 -4.88
C LEU A 14 0.16 -11.93 -3.58
N GLY A 15 1.45 -11.64 -3.64
CA GLY A 15 2.19 -11.05 -2.54
C GLY A 15 1.82 -9.59 -2.28
N ASN A 16 2.15 -9.09 -1.09
CA ASN A 16 1.86 -7.73 -0.66
C ASN A 16 2.39 -6.62 -1.57
N ASN A 17 3.46 -6.88 -2.33
CA ASN A 17 4.09 -5.92 -3.23
C ASN A 17 3.80 -6.23 -4.72
N LYS A 18 2.71 -6.94 -5.01
CA LYS A 18 2.26 -7.33 -6.36
C LYS A 18 0.78 -7.02 -6.61
N LYS A 19 0.17 -6.17 -5.81
CA LYS A 19 -1.27 -5.85 -5.95
C LYS A 19 -1.58 -5.11 -7.25
N GLN A 20 -0.64 -4.31 -7.76
CA GLN A 20 -0.74 -3.64 -9.06
C GLN A 20 -0.89 -4.65 -10.22
N ASN A 21 -0.36 -5.88 -10.07
CA ASN A 21 -0.43 -6.92 -11.09
C ASN A 21 -1.71 -7.78 -11.00
N LEU A 22 -2.69 -7.41 -10.14
CA LEU A 22 -3.91 -8.22 -9.92
C LEU A 22 -4.68 -8.43 -11.22
N ILE A 23 -4.89 -7.37 -11.99
CA ILE A 23 -5.66 -7.45 -13.26
C ILE A 23 -4.94 -8.34 -14.26
N GLU A 24 -3.63 -8.13 -14.45
CA GLU A 24 -2.81 -8.96 -15.35
C GLU A 24 -2.84 -10.44 -14.94
N ALA A 25 -2.73 -10.73 -13.65
CA ALA A 25 -2.80 -12.09 -13.13
C ALA A 25 -4.16 -12.74 -13.37
N LEU A 26 -5.26 -11.99 -13.23
CA LEU A 26 -6.60 -12.46 -13.53
C LEU A 26 -6.81 -12.74 -15.03
N GLU A 27 -6.40 -11.81 -15.89
CA GLU A 27 -6.48 -11.96 -17.35
C GLU A 27 -5.65 -13.16 -17.84
N GLU A 28 -4.48 -13.37 -17.27
CA GLU A 28 -3.64 -14.53 -17.56
C GLU A 28 -4.30 -15.83 -17.12
N TYR A 29 -4.87 -15.87 -15.92
CA TYR A 29 -5.61 -17.00 -15.40
C TYR A 29 -6.81 -17.32 -16.27
N GLU A 30 -7.64 -16.34 -16.61
CA GLU A 30 -8.80 -16.53 -17.50
C GLU A 30 -8.38 -17.06 -18.89
N ARG A 31 -7.31 -16.51 -19.46
CA ARG A 31 -6.81 -16.96 -20.78
C ARG A 31 -6.35 -18.41 -20.75
N THR A 32 -5.69 -18.85 -19.67
CA THR A 32 -5.18 -20.22 -19.54
C THR A 32 -6.27 -21.23 -19.19
N HIS A 33 -7.28 -20.82 -18.43
CA HIS A 33 -8.35 -21.72 -17.94
C HIS A 33 -9.63 -21.67 -18.80
N ASN A 34 -9.93 -20.56 -19.49
CA ASN A 34 -11.05 -20.50 -20.45
C ASN A 34 -10.78 -21.28 -21.76
N ALA A 35 -9.54 -21.61 -22.06
CA ALA A 35 -9.21 -22.51 -23.15
C ALA A 35 -9.77 -23.93 -22.90
N ASP A 36 -9.88 -24.33 -21.64
CA ASP A 36 -10.44 -25.63 -21.22
C ASP A 36 -11.97 -25.65 -21.17
N CYS A 37 -12.63 -24.49 -21.00
CA CYS A 37 -14.11 -24.43 -20.96
C CYS A 37 -14.77 -24.65 -22.32
N ASN A 38 -14.08 -24.42 -23.43
CA ASN A 38 -14.60 -24.69 -24.79
C ASN A 38 -14.55 -26.17 -25.20
N VAL A 39 -14.10 -27.08 -24.32
CA VAL A 39 -14.01 -28.54 -24.59
C VAL A 39 -15.12 -29.32 -23.92
N ILE A 40 -16.06 -28.69 -23.18
CA ILE A 40 -17.17 -29.39 -22.47
C ILE A 40 -18.39 -29.61 -23.39
N GLU A 41 -18.23 -29.90 -24.67
CA GLU A 41 -19.30 -30.46 -25.53
C GLU A 41 -19.11 -31.95 -25.88
N ASN A 42 -18.19 -32.65 -25.24
CA ASN A 42 -18.10 -34.11 -25.37
C ASN A 42 -18.13 -34.81 -24.01
N GLU A 43 -19.31 -34.80 -23.39
CA GLU A 43 -19.64 -35.69 -22.27
C GLU A 43 -19.51 -37.16 -22.70
N LYS A 44 -18.40 -37.80 -22.40
CA LYS A 44 -18.34 -39.27 -22.14
C LYS A 44 -17.01 -39.79 -21.58
N ASN A 45 -16.00 -38.98 -21.29
CA ASN A 45 -14.72 -39.49 -20.71
C ASN A 45 -14.24 -38.76 -19.44
N ALA A 46 -15.15 -38.23 -18.63
CA ALA A 46 -14.82 -37.63 -17.34
C ALA A 46 -14.74 -38.71 -16.24
N LYS A 47 -13.77 -39.60 -16.34
CA LYS A 47 -13.29 -40.44 -15.22
C LYS A 47 -11.77 -40.49 -15.29
N ASN A 48 -11.15 -39.99 -14.23
CA ASN A 48 -9.71 -40.01 -13.93
C ASN A 48 -8.84 -38.93 -14.60
N GLN A 49 -9.11 -37.68 -14.34
CA GLN A 49 -8.03 -36.71 -14.13
C GLN A 49 -8.24 -36.13 -12.71
N GLU A 50 -7.52 -36.62 -11.73
CA GLU A 50 -7.16 -35.85 -10.55
C GLU A 50 -6.40 -34.64 -11.09
N ASN A 51 -7.13 -33.55 -11.32
CA ASN A 51 -6.55 -32.26 -11.66
C ASN A 51 -5.77 -31.84 -10.41
N ASP A 52 -4.48 -32.00 -10.46
CA ASP A 52 -3.50 -31.48 -9.51
C ASP A 52 -3.47 -29.94 -9.70
N ARG A 53 -4.61 -29.27 -9.43
CA ARG A 53 -4.75 -27.81 -9.48
C ARG A 53 -3.92 -27.27 -8.35
N LYS A 54 -2.80 -26.68 -8.70
CA LYS A 54 -1.92 -25.96 -7.75
C LYS A 54 -2.17 -24.49 -7.95
N ALA A 55 -2.47 -23.78 -6.86
CA ALA A 55 -2.59 -22.34 -6.87
C ALA A 55 -1.33 -21.68 -7.48
N GLU A 56 -1.52 -20.75 -8.39
CA GLU A 56 -0.43 -19.96 -8.95
C GLU A 56 0.05 -18.94 -7.93
N ILE A 57 1.29 -19.08 -7.45
CA ILE A 57 1.85 -18.20 -6.42
C ILE A 57 2.80 -17.18 -7.04
N LYS A 58 2.38 -15.91 -7.07
CA LYS A 58 3.16 -14.74 -7.49
C LYS A 58 3.59 -13.94 -6.25
N MET A 59 4.54 -14.45 -5.49
CA MET A 59 5.04 -13.82 -4.26
C MET A 59 6.51 -13.44 -4.38
N GLU A 60 6.87 -12.29 -3.78
CA GLU A 60 8.26 -11.88 -3.60
C GLU A 60 8.70 -12.07 -2.14
N GLU A 61 9.99 -12.25 -1.94
CA GLU A 61 10.57 -12.25 -0.60
C GLU A 61 10.53 -10.83 -0.02
N ILE A 62 9.43 -10.50 0.65
CA ILE A 62 9.11 -9.14 1.12
C ILE A 62 10.21 -8.54 2.00
N GLY A 63 11.02 -9.35 2.68
CA GLY A 63 12.15 -8.91 3.49
C GLY A 63 13.29 -8.29 2.69
N LYS A 64 13.38 -8.60 1.39
CA LYS A 64 14.41 -8.08 0.47
C LYS A 64 13.91 -6.97 -0.45
N THR A 65 12.59 -6.77 -0.51
CA THR A 65 11.98 -5.76 -1.37
C THR A 65 12.26 -4.36 -0.83
N LYS A 66 12.85 -3.51 -1.65
CA LYS A 66 13.17 -2.11 -1.34
C LYS A 66 12.20 -1.13 -1.98
N GLU A 67 11.52 -1.54 -3.04
CA GLU A 67 10.64 -0.68 -3.81
C GLU A 67 9.28 -0.52 -3.11
N TYR A 68 8.77 0.70 -3.11
CA TYR A 68 7.42 1.01 -2.69
C TYR A 68 6.44 0.70 -3.83
N GLU A 69 5.37 -0.06 -3.55
CA GLU A 69 4.32 -0.32 -4.52
C GLU A 69 3.39 0.89 -4.64
N ASN A 70 3.51 1.65 -5.73
CA ASN A 70 2.67 2.81 -5.98
C ASN A 70 1.28 2.39 -6.47
N LEU A 71 0.28 2.64 -5.64
CA LEU A 71 -1.14 2.53 -5.98
C LEU A 71 -1.77 3.90 -5.81
N HIS A 72 -2.14 4.55 -6.92
CA HIS A 72 -2.76 5.87 -6.92
C HIS A 72 -4.28 5.77 -6.77
N LEU A 73 -4.84 6.56 -5.87
CA LEU A 73 -6.27 6.73 -5.71
C LEU A 73 -6.70 8.05 -6.37
N THR A 74 -7.39 7.97 -7.49
CA THR A 74 -7.91 9.16 -8.19
C THR A 74 -9.30 9.56 -7.71
N LYS A 75 -10.12 8.58 -7.28
CA LYS A 75 -11.47 8.80 -6.74
C LYS A 75 -11.73 7.80 -5.61
N PRO A 76 -11.38 8.13 -4.36
CA PRO A 76 -11.62 7.24 -3.22
C PRO A 76 -13.09 7.14 -2.77
N GLY A 77 -14.04 7.16 -3.70
CA GLY A 77 -15.48 7.02 -3.44
C GLY A 77 -16.12 8.24 -2.79
N ASP A 78 -17.29 8.06 -2.15
CA ASP A 78 -18.09 9.13 -1.52
C ASP A 78 -17.54 9.59 -0.16
N HIS A 79 -16.24 9.50 0.06
CA HIS A 79 -15.62 9.93 1.31
C HIS A 79 -15.30 11.42 1.30
N THR A 80 -15.50 12.08 2.44
CA THR A 80 -15.17 13.51 2.62
C THR A 80 -13.69 13.80 2.75
N ARG A 81 -12.86 12.75 2.92
CA ARG A 81 -11.41 12.81 3.04
C ARG A 81 -10.75 11.66 2.29
N ALA A 82 -9.57 11.89 1.76
CA ALA A 82 -8.76 10.88 1.08
C ALA A 82 -7.66 10.34 2.01
N TYR A 83 -7.47 9.02 2.01
CA TYR A 83 -6.40 8.37 2.75
C TYR A 83 -5.25 8.07 1.79
N ILE A 84 -4.07 8.60 2.09
CA ILE A 84 -2.87 8.43 1.28
C ILE A 84 -1.84 7.64 2.08
N LYS A 85 -1.55 6.44 1.62
CA LYS A 85 -0.49 5.64 2.22
C LYS A 85 0.85 6.12 1.68
N VAL A 86 1.69 6.67 2.55
CA VAL A 86 3.00 7.22 2.19
C VAL A 86 4.17 6.34 2.64
N GLN A 87 3.91 5.33 3.48
CA GLN A 87 4.94 4.47 4.04
C GLN A 87 4.41 3.04 4.24
N ASP A 88 5.26 2.02 3.99
CA ASP A 88 4.97 0.61 4.24
C ASP A 88 6.15 -0.07 4.96
N GLY A 89 5.87 -1.21 5.59
CA GLY A 89 6.86 -1.96 6.34
C GLY A 89 7.28 -1.30 7.66
N CYS A 90 8.09 -1.99 8.44
CA CYS A 90 8.56 -1.50 9.74
C CYS A 90 9.88 -2.17 10.15
N ASN A 91 10.79 -1.40 10.75
CA ASN A 91 12.09 -1.88 11.21
C ASN A 91 12.18 -2.02 12.74
N GLN A 92 11.08 -1.84 13.49
CA GLN A 92 11.10 -1.83 14.97
C GLN A 92 11.25 -3.24 15.58
N PHE A 93 10.79 -4.30 14.91
CA PHE A 93 10.89 -5.68 15.40
C PHE A 93 10.42 -5.87 16.85
N CYS A 94 9.33 -5.20 17.25
CA CYS A 94 8.72 -5.39 18.56
C CYS A 94 8.40 -6.88 18.79
N THR A 95 8.63 -7.37 19.99
CA THR A 95 8.61 -8.80 20.33
C THR A 95 7.30 -9.54 20.00
N TYR A 96 6.19 -8.83 19.97
CA TYR A 96 4.84 -9.37 19.69
C TYR A 96 4.36 -9.09 18.25
N CYS A 97 5.16 -8.40 17.42
CA CYS A 97 4.69 -7.86 16.15
C CYS A 97 5.18 -8.65 14.94
N ILE A 98 4.25 -9.15 14.13
CA ILE A 98 4.55 -9.87 12.88
C ILE A 98 4.85 -8.95 11.69
N ILE A 99 4.56 -7.66 11.80
CA ILE A 99 4.60 -6.70 10.67
C ILE A 99 5.94 -6.70 9.92
N PRO A 100 7.13 -6.67 10.56
CA PRO A 100 8.40 -6.67 9.83
C PRO A 100 8.60 -7.90 8.94
N TYR A 101 7.96 -9.02 9.29
CA TYR A 101 8.02 -10.26 8.53
C TYR A 101 6.93 -10.34 7.45
N ALA A 102 5.74 -9.81 7.75
CA ALA A 102 4.58 -9.85 6.84
C ALA A 102 4.58 -8.71 5.81
N ARG A 103 5.10 -7.54 6.19
CA ARG A 103 5.12 -6.32 5.35
C ARG A 103 6.53 -5.92 4.92
N GLY A 104 7.56 -6.55 5.47
CA GLY A 104 8.96 -6.27 5.17
C GLY A 104 9.50 -5.03 5.86
N ARG A 105 10.65 -4.57 5.37
CA ARG A 105 11.36 -3.39 5.87
C ARG A 105 10.64 -2.11 5.50
N VAL A 106 11.02 -1.01 6.15
CA VAL A 106 10.53 0.33 5.81
C VAL A 106 10.76 0.61 4.33
N ARG A 107 9.70 1.05 3.67
CA ARG A 107 9.72 1.58 2.31
C ARG A 107 8.85 2.82 2.29
N SER A 108 9.46 3.92 1.96
CA SER A 108 8.78 5.21 1.87
C SER A 108 8.43 5.51 0.42
N ARG A 109 7.26 6.07 0.20
CA ARG A 109 6.85 6.57 -1.09
C ARG A 109 7.57 7.87 -1.39
N SER A 110 8.02 8.09 -2.62
CA SER A 110 8.71 9.33 -2.98
C SER A 110 7.83 10.54 -2.69
N MET A 111 8.44 11.65 -2.28
CA MET A 111 7.70 12.88 -2.01
C MET A 111 6.97 13.37 -3.26
N GLU A 112 7.60 13.28 -4.42
CA GLU A 112 7.03 13.69 -5.71
C GLU A 112 5.73 12.95 -6.01
N ASP A 113 5.74 11.61 -5.90
CA ASP A 113 4.54 10.78 -6.13
C ASP A 113 3.41 11.11 -5.15
N VAL A 114 3.75 11.38 -3.88
CA VAL A 114 2.74 11.78 -2.88
C VAL A 114 2.13 13.12 -3.24
N LEU A 115 2.95 14.11 -3.61
CA LEU A 115 2.47 15.44 -3.97
C LEU A 115 1.60 15.42 -5.23
N ASP A 116 1.94 14.61 -6.23
CA ASP A 116 1.16 14.47 -7.46
C ASP A 116 -0.21 13.84 -7.18
N GLU A 117 -0.29 12.83 -6.31
CA GLU A 117 -1.57 12.28 -5.89
C GLU A 117 -2.39 13.30 -5.09
N VAL A 118 -1.77 14.05 -4.16
CA VAL A 118 -2.48 15.08 -3.39
C VAL A 118 -3.02 16.20 -4.29
N ARG A 119 -2.26 16.64 -5.31
CA ARG A 119 -2.74 17.61 -6.31
C ARG A 119 -3.94 17.06 -7.08
N THR A 120 -3.86 15.82 -7.55
CA THR A 120 -4.96 15.15 -8.25
C THR A 120 -6.21 15.07 -7.38
N LEU A 121 -6.07 14.79 -6.09
CA LEU A 121 -7.18 14.75 -5.15
C LEU A 121 -7.76 16.14 -4.91
N ALA A 122 -6.93 17.17 -4.78
CA ALA A 122 -7.36 18.56 -4.66
C ALA A 122 -8.15 19.02 -5.88
N ASP A 123 -7.69 18.71 -7.09
CA ASP A 123 -8.37 18.99 -8.35
C ASP A 123 -9.73 18.27 -8.46
N ASN A 124 -9.82 17.07 -7.88
CA ASN A 124 -11.09 16.32 -7.76
C ASN A 124 -11.99 16.81 -6.61
N GLY A 125 -11.64 17.91 -5.93
CA GLY A 125 -12.46 18.58 -4.92
C GLY A 125 -12.30 18.07 -3.49
N TYR A 126 -11.36 17.18 -3.23
CA TYR A 126 -11.05 16.75 -1.84
C TYR A 126 -10.40 17.89 -1.06
N LYS A 127 -10.91 18.12 0.16
CA LYS A 127 -10.44 19.20 1.04
C LYS A 127 -9.58 18.71 2.20
N GLU A 128 -9.61 17.40 2.45
CA GLU A 128 -8.89 16.78 3.56
C GLU A 128 -8.14 15.53 3.09
N VAL A 129 -6.88 15.44 3.45
CA VAL A 129 -6.04 14.24 3.25
C VAL A 129 -5.56 13.70 4.58
N VAL A 130 -5.48 12.38 4.66
CA VAL A 130 -4.95 11.66 5.81
C VAL A 130 -3.68 10.92 5.37
N LEU A 131 -2.51 11.37 5.82
CA LEU A 131 -1.25 10.68 5.57
C LEU A 131 -1.16 9.46 6.48
N THR A 132 -0.99 8.29 5.90
CA THR A 132 -0.96 7.01 6.63
C THR A 132 0.27 6.18 6.30
N GLY A 133 0.61 5.27 7.20
CA GLY A 133 1.67 4.28 7.01
C GLY A 133 1.54 3.15 8.01
N ILE A 134 2.32 2.12 7.84
CA ILE A 134 2.48 1.07 8.86
C ILE A 134 3.18 1.63 10.10
N HIS A 135 4.19 2.46 9.88
CA HIS A 135 4.90 3.19 10.92
C HIS A 135 5.27 4.57 10.37
N LEU A 136 4.29 5.48 10.35
CA LEU A 136 4.38 6.79 9.69
C LEU A 136 5.60 7.60 10.15
N SER A 137 5.98 7.48 11.42
CA SER A 137 7.18 8.11 12.00
C SER A 137 8.49 7.70 11.31
N SER A 138 8.51 6.58 10.61
CA SER A 138 9.68 6.11 9.86
C SER A 138 9.69 6.56 8.39
N TYR A 139 8.80 7.47 7.98
CA TYR A 139 8.83 7.99 6.62
C TYR A 139 10.17 8.68 6.34
N GLY A 140 10.79 8.30 5.23
CA GLY A 140 12.02 8.90 4.72
C GLY A 140 13.32 8.32 5.27
N ILE A 141 13.28 7.40 6.27
CA ILE A 141 14.52 6.82 6.82
C ILE A 141 15.28 5.92 5.83
N ASP A 142 14.61 5.46 4.77
CA ASP A 142 15.15 4.64 3.70
C ASP A 142 15.59 5.46 2.48
N PHE A 143 15.48 6.77 2.53
CA PHE A 143 15.97 7.65 1.48
C PHE A 143 17.44 8.02 1.68
N ASP A 144 18.16 8.19 0.59
CA ASP A 144 19.52 8.75 0.59
C ASP A 144 19.52 10.29 0.80
N LYS A 145 18.36 10.89 1.05
CA LYS A 145 18.12 12.33 1.18
C LYS A 145 17.70 12.67 2.60
N GLU A 146 18.08 13.87 3.06
CA GLU A 146 17.73 14.38 4.39
C GLU A 146 16.32 14.99 4.43
N TYR A 147 15.29 14.27 3.95
CA TYR A 147 13.91 14.69 4.21
C TYR A 147 13.09 13.55 4.81
N HIS A 148 12.36 13.88 5.84
CA HIS A 148 11.56 12.97 6.63
C HIS A 148 10.09 13.42 6.65
N LEU A 149 9.32 12.94 7.59
CA LEU A 149 7.88 13.19 7.66
C LEU A 149 7.51 14.67 7.73
N LEU A 150 8.27 15.49 8.46
CA LEU A 150 7.98 16.93 8.61
C LEU A 150 8.10 17.67 7.27
N GLU A 151 9.11 17.37 6.47
CA GLU A 151 9.30 17.95 5.14
C GLU A 151 8.16 17.55 4.19
N LEU A 152 7.70 16.29 4.25
CA LEU A 152 6.53 15.88 3.49
C LEU A 152 5.28 16.66 3.89
N ILE A 153 5.03 16.80 5.21
CA ILE A 153 3.86 17.54 5.70
C ILE A 153 3.92 19.01 5.26
N ARG A 154 5.10 19.65 5.32
CA ARG A 154 5.30 21.01 4.82
C ARG A 154 4.99 21.12 3.33
N ALA A 155 5.49 20.18 2.52
CA ALA A 155 5.25 20.19 1.10
C ALA A 155 3.76 19.96 0.74
N VAL A 156 3.06 19.08 1.44
CA VAL A 156 1.61 18.87 1.28
C VAL A 156 0.81 20.10 1.73
N HIS A 157 1.27 20.81 2.76
CA HIS A 157 0.66 22.03 3.24
C HIS A 157 0.62 23.16 2.16
N GLU A 158 1.62 23.22 1.28
CA GLU A 158 1.69 24.21 0.21
C GLU A 158 0.72 23.94 -0.95
N ILE A 159 0.07 22.75 -0.98
CA ILE A 159 -0.86 22.42 -2.08
C ILE A 159 -2.17 23.18 -1.91
N ASP A 160 -2.51 23.96 -2.94
CA ASP A 160 -3.80 24.65 -3.03
C ASP A 160 -4.95 23.65 -3.14
N GLY A 161 -6.10 24.02 -2.59
CA GLY A 161 -7.30 23.17 -2.62
C GLY A 161 -7.41 22.23 -1.41
N ILE A 162 -6.30 21.81 -0.79
CA ILE A 162 -6.32 21.07 0.48
C ILE A 162 -6.42 22.07 1.64
N GLU A 163 -7.37 21.83 2.52
CA GLU A 163 -7.65 22.67 3.70
C GLU A 163 -7.23 21.99 5.02
N ARG A 164 -7.18 20.66 5.05
CA ARG A 164 -6.84 19.88 6.25
C ARG A 164 -5.92 18.72 5.95
N ILE A 165 -4.94 18.54 6.80
CA ILE A 165 -3.98 17.43 6.78
C ILE A 165 -4.10 16.70 8.11
N ARG A 166 -4.45 15.41 8.07
CA ARG A 166 -4.40 14.54 9.25
C ARG A 166 -3.23 13.59 9.15
N LEU A 167 -2.70 13.25 10.30
CA LEU A 167 -1.67 12.24 10.45
C LEU A 167 -2.28 10.96 11.01
N GLY A 168 -1.89 9.83 10.47
CA GLY A 168 -2.14 8.52 11.06
C GLY A 168 -1.38 8.35 12.39
N SER A 169 -1.30 7.11 12.87
CA SER A 169 -0.61 6.83 14.14
C SER A 169 0.85 7.25 14.10
N LEU A 170 1.27 8.03 15.09
CA LEU A 170 2.63 8.47 15.31
C LEU A 170 3.21 7.79 16.55
N GLU A 171 4.44 7.35 16.42
CA GLU A 171 5.18 6.90 17.59
C GLU A 171 5.69 8.13 18.36
N PRO A 172 5.59 8.13 19.72
CA PRO A 172 5.98 9.30 20.52
C PRO A 172 7.43 9.77 20.32
N GLY A 173 8.34 8.87 19.93
CA GLY A 173 9.75 9.18 19.71
C GLY A 173 10.03 10.20 18.60
N ILE A 174 9.10 10.41 17.65
CA ILE A 174 9.26 11.45 16.63
C ILE A 174 8.90 12.85 17.15
N ILE A 175 8.16 12.94 18.25
CA ILE A 175 7.68 14.22 18.78
C ILE A 175 8.83 14.95 19.50
N THR A 176 9.76 15.44 18.72
CA THR A 176 10.81 16.36 19.17
C THR A 176 10.26 17.80 19.23
N GLU A 177 10.99 18.71 19.88
CA GLU A 177 10.64 20.12 19.92
C GLU A 177 10.57 20.71 18.50
N GLU A 178 11.55 20.39 17.65
CA GLU A 178 11.58 20.80 16.24
C GLU A 178 10.35 20.30 15.46
N PHE A 179 9.96 19.04 15.63
CA PHE A 179 8.77 18.49 14.98
C PHE A 179 7.50 19.16 15.47
N ALA A 180 7.38 19.38 16.78
CA ALA A 180 6.20 20.01 17.38
C ALA A 180 6.04 21.47 16.93
N GLU A 181 7.14 22.26 16.95
CA GLU A 181 7.15 23.63 16.44
C GLU A 181 6.87 23.68 14.94
N GLY A 182 7.49 22.77 14.17
CA GLY A 182 7.29 22.66 12.74
C GLY A 182 5.84 22.41 12.37
N ILE A 183 5.13 21.50 13.07
CA ILE A 183 3.72 21.24 12.86
C ILE A 183 2.85 22.41 13.34
N ALA A 184 3.17 23.01 14.48
CA ALA A 184 2.42 24.14 15.02
C ALA A 184 2.39 25.35 14.07
N ALA A 185 3.42 25.48 13.23
CA ALA A 185 3.50 26.53 12.21
C ALA A 185 2.62 26.25 10.96
N LEU A 186 2.00 25.06 10.85
CA LEU A 186 1.26 24.62 9.67
C LEU A 186 -0.28 24.59 9.94
N PRO A 187 -1.03 25.67 9.66
CA PRO A 187 -2.44 25.78 10.05
C PRO A 187 -3.37 24.75 9.40
N LYS A 188 -2.98 24.13 8.28
CA LYS A 188 -3.78 23.04 7.68
C LYS A 188 -3.65 21.72 8.45
N VAL A 189 -2.62 21.54 9.29
CA VAL A 189 -2.45 20.32 10.08
C VAL A 189 -3.46 20.29 11.22
N CYS A 190 -4.27 19.24 11.26
CA CYS A 190 -5.27 19.08 12.31
C CYS A 190 -4.59 18.81 13.66
N PRO A 191 -5.01 19.49 14.76
CA PRO A 191 -4.47 19.26 16.11
C PRO A 191 -5.03 17.96 16.70
N HIS A 192 -4.78 16.84 16.03
CA HIS A 192 -5.22 15.50 16.41
C HIS A 192 -4.07 14.51 16.13
N PHE A 193 -3.57 13.92 17.19
CA PHE A 193 -2.48 12.94 17.15
C PHE A 193 -2.93 11.64 17.80
N HIS A 194 -2.64 10.55 17.14
CA HIS A 194 -2.96 9.20 17.61
C HIS A 194 -1.66 8.41 17.79
#